data_d3754627d9bb4b9947102c571a710a22
#
_entry.id   d3754627d9bb4b9947102c571a710a22
#
_cell.length_a   1.000
_cell.length_b   1.000
_cell.length_c   1.000
_cell.angle_alpha   90.00
_cell.angle_beta   90.00
_cell.angle_gamma   90.00
#
_symmetry.space_group_name_H-M   'P 1'
#
loop_
_entity.id
_entity.type
_entity.pdbx_description
1 polymer ?
#
loop_
_entity_poly.entity_id
_entity_poly.type
_entity_poly.pdbx_seq_one_letter_code
_entity_poly.pdbx_strand_id
1 'polypeptide(L)'
;MTSNLTGKVAFVTGGGRGIGAAIVRRLAQDGAAVAFTYKGSAATANALAQSIADQGGRAIALQADAGDASALTRAIDEAAAKFGKIDILVNNAGVLLMGPVDSFSLEDFDTTLQVNVRAVFVAIKAVLPHMGNGGRIVNIGSCNAERMPFAGGAAYAMSKSALQGLVQGLARDLGPRGITVNNVQPGPTDTDMNPESGDFATALHGLMAIQRHAHPDEIAGMVAYVTSPEAGFVTGANLTIDGGFNA
;
A
#
# COMPACT_ATOMS: atom_id res chain seq x y z
N MET A 1 -11.14 -13.11 -13.71
CA MET A 1 -10.10 -12.96 -14.76
C MET A 1 -8.83 -12.52 -14.06
N THR A 2 -7.72 -13.24 -14.23
CA THR A 2 -6.41 -12.80 -13.73
C THR A 2 -5.91 -11.68 -14.62
N SER A 3 -5.50 -10.55 -14.06
CA SER A 3 -4.86 -9.48 -14.83
C SER A 3 -3.52 -10.00 -15.36
N ASN A 4 -3.25 -9.82 -16.64
CA ASN A 4 -1.97 -10.26 -17.21
C ASN A 4 -0.92 -9.17 -17.00
N LEU A 5 -0.04 -9.38 -16.00
CA LEU A 5 1.11 -8.53 -15.71
C LEU A 5 2.43 -9.15 -16.16
N THR A 6 2.40 -10.11 -17.08
CA THR A 6 3.60 -10.74 -17.63
C THR A 6 4.57 -9.71 -18.21
N GLY A 7 5.83 -9.77 -17.78
CA GLY A 7 6.87 -8.80 -18.17
C GLY A 7 6.83 -7.47 -17.44
N LYS A 8 5.89 -7.27 -16.50
CA LYS A 8 5.84 -6.12 -15.60
C LYS A 8 6.66 -6.35 -14.35
N VAL A 9 7.12 -5.26 -13.76
CA VAL A 9 7.84 -5.25 -12.49
C VAL A 9 7.07 -4.40 -11.49
N ALA A 10 6.78 -4.96 -10.34
CA ALA A 10 6.12 -4.27 -9.22
C ALA A 10 7.08 -4.07 -8.06
N PHE A 11 6.99 -2.90 -7.42
CA PHE A 11 7.65 -2.59 -6.15
C PHE A 11 6.59 -2.32 -5.08
N VAL A 12 6.64 -3.05 -3.95
CA VAL A 12 5.66 -2.93 -2.86
C VAL A 12 6.38 -2.57 -1.56
N THR A 13 6.05 -1.43 -0.96
CA THR A 13 6.59 -1.08 0.36
C THR A 13 5.84 -1.82 1.46
N GLY A 14 6.58 -2.37 2.47
CA GLY A 14 5.97 -3.11 3.57
C GLY A 14 5.26 -4.41 3.12
N GLY A 15 5.82 -5.10 2.12
CA GLY A 15 5.24 -6.29 1.50
C GLY A 15 5.37 -7.59 2.29
N GLY A 16 6.01 -7.57 3.48
CA GLY A 16 6.34 -8.82 4.20
C GLY A 16 5.20 -9.45 5.00
N ARG A 17 4.08 -8.74 5.24
CA ARG A 17 2.92 -9.22 6.02
C ARG A 17 1.62 -8.51 5.65
N GLY A 18 0.50 -9.00 6.20
CA GLY A 18 -0.83 -8.37 6.08
C GLY A 18 -1.23 -8.08 4.64
N ILE A 19 -1.82 -6.91 4.41
CA ILE A 19 -2.25 -6.44 3.09
C ILE A 19 -1.09 -6.45 2.09
N GLY A 20 0.10 -6.00 2.50
CA GLY A 20 1.27 -5.95 1.62
C GLY A 20 1.67 -7.33 1.10
N ALA A 21 1.67 -8.36 1.94
CA ALA A 21 2.00 -9.73 1.52
C ALA A 21 0.94 -10.31 0.58
N ALA A 22 -0.35 -10.00 0.79
CA ALA A 22 -1.42 -10.38 -0.11
C ALA A 22 -1.25 -9.71 -1.49
N ILE A 23 -0.90 -8.42 -1.52
CA ILE A 23 -0.61 -7.68 -2.76
C ILE A 23 0.59 -8.30 -3.48
N VAL A 24 1.69 -8.60 -2.77
CA VAL A 24 2.88 -9.23 -3.35
C VAL A 24 2.54 -10.57 -4.01
N ARG A 25 1.81 -11.45 -3.29
CA ARG A 25 1.34 -12.73 -3.85
C ARG A 25 0.47 -12.54 -5.09
N ARG A 26 -0.50 -11.65 -5.00
CA ARG A 26 -1.45 -11.41 -6.08
C ARG A 26 -0.76 -10.89 -7.34
N LEU A 27 0.10 -9.88 -7.24
CA LEU A 27 0.81 -9.34 -8.41
C LEU A 27 1.76 -10.37 -9.02
N ALA A 28 2.40 -11.23 -8.21
CA ALA A 28 3.22 -12.33 -8.70
C ALA A 28 2.39 -13.40 -9.42
N GLN A 29 1.22 -13.78 -8.89
CA GLN A 29 0.26 -14.69 -9.53
C GLN A 29 -0.27 -14.15 -10.86
N ASP A 30 -0.44 -12.83 -10.96
CA ASP A 30 -0.82 -12.14 -12.19
C ASP A 30 0.35 -12.01 -13.19
N GLY A 31 1.56 -12.49 -12.85
CA GLY A 31 2.72 -12.62 -13.75
C GLY A 31 3.80 -11.55 -13.60
N ALA A 32 3.67 -10.61 -12.66
CA ALA A 32 4.69 -9.61 -12.42
C ALA A 32 5.93 -10.20 -11.69
N ALA A 33 7.11 -9.65 -11.97
CA ALA A 33 8.23 -9.75 -11.04
C ALA A 33 8.02 -8.75 -9.90
N VAL A 34 8.18 -9.17 -8.64
CA VAL A 34 7.87 -8.32 -7.49
C VAL A 34 9.10 -8.12 -6.61
N ALA A 35 9.49 -6.87 -6.40
CA ALA A 35 10.36 -6.49 -5.30
C ALA A 35 9.51 -5.92 -4.16
N PHE A 36 9.82 -6.25 -2.93
CA PHE A 36 9.10 -5.69 -1.80
C PHE A 36 10.00 -5.43 -0.59
N THR A 37 9.65 -4.39 0.17
CA THR A 37 10.41 -4.08 1.38
C THR A 37 9.80 -4.69 2.62
N TYR A 38 10.66 -4.93 3.62
CA TYR A 38 10.29 -5.27 5.00
C TYR A 38 11.20 -4.52 5.98
N LYS A 39 10.70 -4.26 7.20
CA LYS A 39 11.50 -3.59 8.25
C LYS A 39 12.19 -4.60 9.17
N GLY A 40 11.45 -5.54 9.74
CA GLY A 40 11.93 -6.36 10.87
C GLY A 40 12.11 -7.85 10.56
N SER A 41 11.10 -8.53 10.03
CA SER A 41 11.13 -10.01 9.90
C SER A 41 11.71 -10.48 8.56
N ALA A 42 13.04 -10.65 8.51
CA ALA A 42 13.71 -11.21 7.33
C ALA A 42 13.24 -12.64 7.00
N ALA A 43 13.05 -13.47 8.02
CA ALA A 43 12.61 -14.86 7.83
C ALA A 43 11.25 -14.95 7.11
N THR A 44 10.25 -14.17 7.57
CA THR A 44 8.92 -14.13 6.95
C THR A 44 8.97 -13.57 5.54
N ALA A 45 9.74 -12.51 5.31
CA ALA A 45 9.86 -11.90 3.99
C ALA A 45 10.55 -12.84 2.98
N ASN A 46 11.65 -13.50 3.40
CA ASN A 46 12.34 -14.46 2.54
C ASN A 46 11.48 -15.71 2.27
N ALA A 47 10.72 -16.19 3.26
CA ALA A 47 9.79 -17.30 3.06
C ALA A 47 8.69 -16.94 2.03
N LEU A 48 8.18 -15.72 2.06
CA LEU A 48 7.23 -15.24 1.05
C LEU A 48 7.86 -15.21 -0.35
N ALA A 49 9.07 -14.66 -0.49
CA ALA A 49 9.76 -14.62 -1.78
C ALA A 49 10.04 -16.03 -2.31
N GLN A 50 10.46 -16.97 -1.43
CA GLN A 50 10.69 -18.36 -1.80
C GLN A 50 9.40 -19.06 -2.23
N SER A 51 8.30 -18.87 -1.50
CA SER A 51 7.01 -19.48 -1.87
C SER A 51 6.51 -19.04 -3.25
N ILE A 52 6.81 -17.80 -3.65
CA ILE A 52 6.51 -17.29 -4.99
C ILE A 52 7.42 -17.96 -6.04
N ALA A 53 8.71 -18.11 -5.72
CA ALA A 53 9.65 -18.78 -6.61
C ALA A 53 9.29 -20.26 -6.84
N ASP A 54 8.86 -20.97 -5.79
CA ASP A 54 8.41 -22.37 -5.85
C ASP A 54 7.18 -22.55 -6.76
N GLN A 55 6.40 -21.50 -6.95
CA GLN A 55 5.24 -21.44 -7.86
C GLN A 55 5.62 -20.92 -9.25
N GLY A 56 6.91 -20.76 -9.55
CA GLY A 56 7.40 -20.28 -10.85
C GLY A 56 7.37 -18.76 -11.03
N GLY A 57 6.99 -18.00 -10.00
CA GLY A 57 7.03 -16.54 -10.00
C GLY A 57 8.44 -15.99 -9.70
N ARG A 58 8.57 -14.66 -9.68
CA ARG A 58 9.82 -13.98 -9.36
C ARG A 58 9.57 -12.95 -8.27
N ALA A 59 10.19 -13.12 -7.11
CA ALA A 59 10.12 -12.14 -6.04
C ALA A 59 11.47 -11.94 -5.35
N ILE A 60 11.72 -10.72 -4.84
CA ILE A 60 12.85 -10.42 -3.95
C ILE A 60 12.37 -9.61 -2.75
N ALA A 61 12.90 -9.93 -1.58
CA ALA A 61 12.67 -9.22 -0.34
C ALA A 61 13.88 -8.31 -0.03
N LEU A 62 13.64 -7.03 0.21
CA LEU A 62 14.66 -6.02 0.47
C LEU A 62 14.43 -5.40 1.85
N GLN A 63 15.46 -5.37 2.68
CA GLN A 63 15.31 -4.74 3.99
C GLN A 63 15.38 -3.23 3.88
N ALA A 64 14.28 -2.55 4.18
CA ALA A 64 14.23 -1.09 4.26
C ALA A 64 13.12 -0.65 5.22
N ASP A 65 13.46 0.23 6.16
CA ASP A 65 12.47 0.98 6.93
C ASP A 65 11.89 2.07 6.04
N ALA A 66 10.56 2.09 5.88
CA ALA A 66 9.89 3.14 5.11
C ALA A 66 10.10 4.55 5.70
N GLY A 67 10.34 4.67 7.01
CA GLY A 67 10.71 5.93 7.65
C GLY A 67 12.11 6.43 7.28
N ASP A 68 13.01 5.59 6.78
CA ASP A 68 14.33 5.98 6.28
C ASP A 68 14.30 6.21 4.76
N ALA A 69 14.29 7.49 4.37
CA ALA A 69 14.25 7.89 2.96
C ALA A 69 15.42 7.32 2.15
N SER A 70 16.60 7.24 2.74
CA SER A 70 17.79 6.73 2.06
C SER A 70 17.73 5.22 1.87
N ALA A 71 17.29 4.47 2.89
CA ALA A 71 17.09 3.03 2.79
C ALA A 71 16.02 2.69 1.75
N LEU A 72 14.90 3.42 1.75
CA LEU A 72 13.82 3.24 0.78
C LEU A 72 14.27 3.51 -0.65
N THR A 73 15.03 4.61 -0.88
CA THR A 73 15.56 4.93 -2.21
C THR A 73 16.53 3.84 -2.69
N ARG A 74 17.48 3.41 -1.84
CA ARG A 74 18.41 2.31 -2.19
C ARG A 74 17.66 1.01 -2.55
N ALA A 75 16.60 0.67 -1.82
CA ALA A 75 15.81 -0.53 -2.13
C ALA A 75 15.12 -0.43 -3.50
N ILE A 76 14.62 0.75 -3.88
CA ILE A 76 14.03 1.00 -5.20
C ILE A 76 15.09 0.89 -6.30
N ASP A 77 16.27 1.49 -6.11
CA ASP A 77 17.39 1.42 -7.07
C ASP A 77 17.87 -0.02 -7.24
N GLU A 78 17.98 -0.79 -6.14
CA GLU A 78 18.36 -2.20 -6.18
C GLU A 78 17.32 -3.05 -6.95
N ALA A 79 16.02 -2.81 -6.72
CA ALA A 79 14.95 -3.48 -7.45
C ALA A 79 15.02 -3.17 -8.96
N ALA A 80 15.25 -1.90 -9.32
CA ALA A 80 15.40 -1.47 -10.70
C ALA A 80 16.64 -2.08 -11.35
N ALA A 81 17.79 -2.12 -10.65
CA ALA A 81 18.99 -2.78 -11.13
C ALA A 81 18.78 -4.28 -11.36
N LYS A 82 18.01 -4.96 -10.48
CA LYS A 82 17.73 -6.40 -10.57
C LYS A 82 16.78 -6.76 -11.71
N PHE A 83 15.75 -5.94 -11.97
CA PHE A 83 14.68 -6.23 -12.90
C PHE A 83 14.67 -5.35 -14.16
N GLY A 84 15.55 -4.34 -14.24
CA GLY A 84 15.72 -3.43 -15.37
C GLY A 84 14.79 -2.22 -15.39
N LYS A 85 13.66 -2.26 -14.68
CA LYS A 85 12.66 -1.18 -14.61
C LYS A 85 11.70 -1.42 -13.45
N ILE A 86 10.79 -0.46 -13.21
CA ILE A 86 9.64 -0.63 -12.31
C ILE A 86 8.39 -0.07 -13.02
N ASP A 87 7.40 -0.93 -13.30
CA ASP A 87 6.15 -0.55 -13.98
C ASP A 87 5.05 -0.17 -12.96
N ILE A 88 5.09 -0.76 -11.76
CA ILE A 88 4.07 -0.63 -10.72
C ILE A 88 4.74 -0.29 -9.39
N LEU A 89 4.29 0.78 -8.76
CA LEU A 89 4.64 1.11 -7.37
C LEU A 89 3.39 0.97 -6.49
N VAL A 90 3.50 0.19 -5.41
CA VAL A 90 2.47 0.13 -4.37
C VAL A 90 3.05 0.63 -3.04
N ASN A 91 2.61 1.79 -2.60
CA ASN A 91 2.93 2.37 -1.30
C ASN A 91 1.97 1.79 -0.25
N ASN A 92 2.38 0.68 0.38
CA ASN A 92 1.58 -0.02 1.38
C ASN A 92 2.11 0.16 2.81
N ALA A 93 3.41 0.39 3.00
CA ALA A 93 3.95 0.61 4.34
C ALA A 93 3.20 1.72 5.08
N GLY A 94 2.83 1.45 6.33
CA GLY A 94 2.10 2.39 7.18
C GLY A 94 2.14 1.99 8.64
N VAL A 95 1.84 2.97 9.50
CA VAL A 95 1.69 2.79 10.95
C VAL A 95 0.34 3.33 11.39
N LEU A 96 -0.23 2.72 12.42
CA LEU A 96 -1.43 3.17 13.13
C LEU A 96 -1.05 3.44 14.58
N LEU A 97 -0.79 4.71 14.89
CA LEU A 97 -0.57 5.19 16.25
C LEU A 97 -1.81 5.99 16.68
N MET A 98 -2.36 5.63 17.82
CA MET A 98 -3.61 6.17 18.34
C MET A 98 -3.38 6.79 19.73
N GLY A 99 -4.00 7.92 20.00
CA GLY A 99 -3.99 8.55 21.30
C GLY A 99 -4.76 9.88 21.31
N PRO A 100 -5.29 10.31 22.46
CA PRO A 100 -5.94 11.61 22.61
C PRO A 100 -4.97 12.75 22.27
N VAL A 101 -5.48 13.81 21.64
CA VAL A 101 -4.63 14.90 21.10
C VAL A 101 -3.81 15.62 22.18
N ASP A 102 -4.30 15.70 23.40
CA ASP A 102 -3.65 16.34 24.55
C ASP A 102 -2.48 15.53 25.14
N SER A 103 -2.43 14.23 24.88
CA SER A 103 -1.40 13.30 25.34
C SER A 103 -0.64 12.60 24.22
N PHE A 104 -1.02 12.82 22.95
CA PHE A 104 -0.33 12.25 21.81
C PHE A 104 1.04 12.91 21.62
N SER A 105 2.12 12.12 21.66
CA SER A 105 3.47 12.66 21.60
C SER A 105 3.78 13.26 20.22
N LEU A 106 4.64 14.28 20.20
CA LEU A 106 5.17 14.81 18.91
C LEU A 106 6.01 13.76 18.18
N GLU A 107 6.68 12.86 18.88
CA GLU A 107 7.44 11.76 18.30
C GLU A 107 6.52 10.79 17.53
N ASP A 108 5.37 10.42 18.11
CA ASP A 108 4.37 9.57 17.44
C ASP A 108 3.71 10.30 16.26
N PHE A 109 3.48 11.59 16.40
CA PHE A 109 2.98 12.44 15.32
C PHE A 109 3.97 12.49 14.15
N ASP A 110 5.23 12.78 14.44
CA ASP A 110 6.30 12.83 13.42
C ASP A 110 6.51 11.47 12.77
N THR A 111 6.49 10.38 13.54
CA THR A 111 6.55 9.01 13.04
C THR A 111 5.38 8.71 12.10
N THR A 112 4.17 9.12 12.47
CA THR A 112 2.97 8.95 11.63
C THR A 112 3.13 9.67 10.29
N LEU A 113 3.57 10.92 10.29
CA LEU A 113 3.81 11.68 9.06
C LEU A 113 4.97 11.13 8.25
N GLN A 114 6.06 10.74 8.91
CA GLN A 114 7.25 10.19 8.27
C GLN A 114 6.94 8.94 7.46
N VAL A 115 6.16 8.01 8.06
CA VAL A 115 5.86 6.73 7.42
C VAL A 115 4.65 6.82 6.48
N ASN A 116 3.55 7.45 6.92
CA ASN A 116 2.30 7.42 6.14
C ASN A 116 2.25 8.45 5.01
N VAL A 117 3.05 9.52 5.08
CA VAL A 117 3.01 10.62 4.10
C VAL A 117 4.34 10.81 3.40
N ARG A 118 5.40 11.13 4.16
CA ARG A 118 6.70 11.45 3.58
C ARG A 118 7.30 10.27 2.82
N ALA A 119 7.22 9.05 3.36
CA ALA A 119 7.73 7.85 2.71
C ALA A 119 7.04 7.59 1.36
N VAL A 120 5.74 7.84 1.26
CA VAL A 120 4.98 7.72 0.00
C VAL A 120 5.54 8.67 -1.05
N PHE A 121 5.74 9.93 -0.70
CA PHE A 121 6.32 10.92 -1.62
C PHE A 121 7.76 10.56 -2.03
N VAL A 122 8.59 10.11 -1.08
CA VAL A 122 9.96 9.64 -1.34
C VAL A 122 9.98 8.48 -2.32
N ALA A 123 9.15 7.45 -2.09
CA ALA A 123 9.07 6.29 -2.97
C ALA A 123 8.64 6.67 -4.39
N ILE A 124 7.64 7.55 -4.52
CA ILE A 124 7.20 8.06 -5.83
C ILE A 124 8.33 8.79 -6.53
N LYS A 125 9.00 9.70 -5.83
CA LYS A 125 10.15 10.45 -6.40
C LYS A 125 11.28 9.52 -6.83
N ALA A 126 11.60 8.51 -6.03
CA ALA A 126 12.68 7.55 -6.30
C ALA A 126 12.35 6.61 -7.47
N VAL A 127 11.08 6.21 -7.63
CA VAL A 127 10.70 5.27 -8.70
C VAL A 127 10.62 5.92 -10.07
N LEU A 128 10.31 7.21 -10.17
CA LEU A 128 10.05 7.90 -11.47
C LEU A 128 11.19 7.84 -12.49
N PRO A 129 12.50 7.86 -12.11
CA PRO A 129 13.58 7.62 -13.06
C PRO A 129 13.61 6.21 -13.66
N HIS A 130 13.06 5.23 -12.92
CA HIS A 130 12.99 3.81 -13.33
C HIS A 130 11.64 3.42 -13.94
N MET A 131 10.67 4.34 -13.95
CA MET A 131 9.31 4.10 -14.44
C MET A 131 9.12 4.71 -15.83
N GLY A 132 8.84 3.88 -16.81
CA GLY A 132 8.50 4.30 -18.18
C GLY A 132 7.09 4.88 -18.28
N ASN A 133 6.68 5.20 -19.52
CA ASN A 133 5.30 5.62 -19.79
C ASN A 133 4.33 4.47 -19.52
N GLY A 134 3.11 4.81 -19.09
CA GLY A 134 2.07 3.83 -18.78
C GLY A 134 2.24 3.12 -17.44
N GLY A 135 3.06 3.66 -16.53
CA GLY A 135 3.24 3.13 -15.18
C GLY A 135 1.98 3.22 -14.30
N ARG A 136 2.01 2.54 -13.17
CA ARG A 136 0.91 2.49 -12.18
C ARG A 136 1.45 2.80 -10.79
N ILE A 137 0.86 3.76 -10.11
CA ILE A 137 1.17 4.11 -8.73
C ILE A 137 -0.10 3.94 -7.91
N VAL A 138 -0.02 3.14 -6.85
CA VAL A 138 -1.14 2.87 -5.94
C VAL A 138 -0.68 3.14 -4.51
N ASN A 139 -1.41 3.96 -3.79
CA ASN A 139 -1.21 4.14 -2.35
C ASN A 139 -2.27 3.36 -1.58
N ILE A 140 -1.89 2.74 -0.48
CA ILE A 140 -2.82 2.13 0.46
C ILE A 140 -3.17 3.18 1.52
N GLY A 141 -4.33 3.79 1.30
CA GLY A 141 -4.95 4.76 2.19
C GLY A 141 -5.66 4.11 3.38
N SER A 142 -6.83 4.63 3.68
CA SER A 142 -7.77 4.08 4.68
C SER A 142 -9.14 4.73 4.49
N CYS A 143 -10.21 4.03 4.80
CA CYS A 143 -11.55 4.60 4.96
C CYS A 143 -11.57 5.73 6.03
N ASN A 144 -10.64 5.67 6.98
CA ASN A 144 -10.46 6.71 8.00
C ASN A 144 -9.94 8.06 7.45
N ALA A 145 -9.58 8.14 6.19
CA ALA A 145 -9.33 9.42 5.52
C ALA A 145 -10.62 10.27 5.36
N GLU A 146 -11.79 9.63 5.38
CA GLU A 146 -13.11 10.27 5.23
C GLU A 146 -13.90 10.28 6.53
N ARG A 147 -13.83 9.20 7.32
CA ARG A 147 -14.56 9.08 8.57
C ARG A 147 -13.69 8.41 9.64
N MET A 148 -13.47 9.11 10.75
CA MET A 148 -12.83 8.57 11.95
C MET A 148 -13.89 8.48 13.07
N PRO A 149 -14.48 7.30 13.32
CA PRO A 149 -15.59 7.15 14.26
C PRO A 149 -15.14 7.08 15.73
N PHE A 150 -13.82 6.95 15.99
CA PHE A 150 -13.28 6.79 17.32
C PHE A 150 -12.37 7.96 17.72
N ALA A 151 -12.34 8.28 19.00
CA ALA A 151 -11.36 9.21 19.55
C ALA A 151 -9.93 8.67 19.42
N GLY A 152 -8.96 9.58 19.37
CA GLY A 152 -7.54 9.25 19.33
C GLY A 152 -6.97 8.98 17.94
N GLY A 153 -7.78 9.00 16.89
CA GLY A 153 -7.34 8.72 15.53
C GLY A 153 -6.96 9.95 14.69
N ALA A 154 -6.88 11.14 15.27
CA ALA A 154 -6.73 12.39 14.52
C ALA A 154 -5.47 12.43 13.63
N ALA A 155 -4.30 12.09 14.17
CA ALA A 155 -3.03 12.08 13.43
C ALA A 155 -3.05 11.04 12.30
N TYR A 156 -3.59 9.85 12.57
CA TYR A 156 -3.73 8.81 11.55
C TYR A 156 -4.68 9.24 10.43
N ALA A 157 -5.88 9.69 10.76
CA ALA A 157 -6.87 10.14 9.77
C ALA A 157 -6.30 11.26 8.89
N MET A 158 -5.67 12.28 9.51
CA MET A 158 -4.99 13.35 8.79
C MET A 158 -3.93 12.81 7.81
N SER A 159 -3.08 11.87 8.26
CA SER A 159 -2.03 11.29 7.43
C SER A 159 -2.58 10.53 6.21
N LYS A 160 -3.72 9.84 6.38
CA LYS A 160 -4.39 9.12 5.29
C LYS A 160 -5.19 10.06 4.37
N SER A 161 -5.77 11.14 4.90
CA SER A 161 -6.40 12.20 4.10
C SER A 161 -5.38 12.96 3.24
N ALA A 162 -4.15 13.13 3.69
CA ALA A 162 -3.08 13.74 2.89
C ALA A 162 -2.83 13.01 1.57
N LEU A 163 -3.03 11.69 1.52
CA LEU A 163 -2.86 10.89 0.30
C LEU A 163 -3.95 11.20 -0.73
N GLN A 164 -5.15 11.65 -0.33
CA GLN A 164 -6.22 12.01 -1.26
C GLN A 164 -5.83 13.22 -2.11
N GLY A 165 -5.31 14.29 -1.50
CA GLY A 165 -4.80 15.44 -2.22
C GLY A 165 -3.56 15.10 -3.06
N LEU A 166 -2.68 14.24 -2.54
CA LEU A 166 -1.47 13.82 -3.24
C LEU A 166 -1.80 13.12 -4.57
N VAL A 167 -2.74 12.17 -4.59
CA VAL A 167 -3.08 11.46 -5.84
C VAL A 167 -3.71 12.38 -6.88
N GLN A 168 -4.50 13.38 -6.45
CA GLN A 168 -5.11 14.35 -7.37
C GLN A 168 -4.05 15.21 -8.06
N GLY A 169 -3.06 15.73 -7.30
CA GLY A 169 -1.94 16.48 -7.85
C GLY A 169 -1.09 15.65 -8.79
N LEU A 170 -0.64 14.48 -8.34
CA LEU A 170 0.23 13.60 -9.12
C LEU A 170 -0.45 13.05 -10.38
N ALA A 171 -1.77 12.86 -10.40
CA ALA A 171 -2.49 12.49 -11.61
C ALA A 171 -2.35 13.55 -12.71
N ARG A 172 -2.26 14.84 -12.35
CA ARG A 172 -1.99 15.93 -13.29
C ARG A 172 -0.54 15.96 -13.76
N ASP A 173 0.40 15.79 -12.81
CA ASP A 173 1.84 15.83 -13.11
C ASP A 173 2.26 14.68 -14.02
N LEU A 174 1.71 13.47 -13.79
CA LEU A 174 2.15 12.22 -14.42
C LEU A 174 1.25 11.73 -15.55
N GLY A 175 0.05 12.29 -15.67
CA GLY A 175 -0.91 11.99 -16.74
C GLY A 175 -0.35 12.11 -18.16
N PRO A 176 0.47 13.14 -18.50
CA PRO A 176 1.11 13.24 -19.81
C PRO A 176 2.04 12.06 -20.17
N ARG A 177 2.54 11.32 -19.17
CA ARG A 177 3.30 10.07 -19.35
C ARG A 177 2.41 8.82 -19.36
N GLY A 178 1.07 8.96 -19.29
CA GLY A 178 0.14 7.85 -19.17
C GLY A 178 0.27 7.08 -17.84
N ILE A 179 0.94 7.66 -16.84
CA ILE A 179 1.07 7.07 -15.52
C ILE A 179 -0.19 7.39 -14.71
N THR A 180 -0.86 6.35 -14.20
CA THR A 180 -2.00 6.54 -13.30
C THR A 180 -1.55 6.54 -11.85
N VAL A 181 -2.20 7.37 -11.03
CA VAL A 181 -1.94 7.46 -9.59
C VAL A 181 -3.27 7.38 -8.85
N ASN A 182 -3.44 6.36 -8.02
CA ASN A 182 -4.68 6.13 -7.29
C ASN A 182 -4.43 5.78 -5.83
N ASN A 183 -5.45 5.99 -5.01
CA ASN A 183 -5.48 5.65 -3.61
C ASN A 183 -6.55 4.58 -3.37
N VAL A 184 -6.17 3.40 -2.89
CA VAL A 184 -7.08 2.37 -2.41
C VAL A 184 -7.28 2.59 -0.92
N GLN A 185 -8.51 2.71 -0.46
CA GLN A 185 -8.88 3.03 0.93
C GLN A 185 -9.57 1.84 1.61
N PRO A 186 -8.79 0.92 2.23
CA PRO A 186 -9.37 -0.19 2.95
C PRO A 186 -10.17 0.24 4.18
N GLY A 187 -11.24 -0.50 4.47
CA GLY A 187 -11.86 -0.58 5.79
C GLY A 187 -11.13 -1.54 6.72
N PRO A 188 -11.78 -1.94 7.83
CA PRO A 188 -11.25 -2.96 8.73
C PRO A 188 -10.85 -4.22 7.95
N THR A 189 -9.57 -4.58 8.04
CA THR A 189 -8.98 -5.72 7.32
C THR A 189 -8.22 -6.58 8.33
N ASP A 190 -8.43 -7.90 8.29
CA ASP A 190 -7.82 -8.86 9.22
C ASP A 190 -6.31 -8.94 9.00
N THR A 191 -5.57 -8.37 9.93
CA THR A 191 -4.10 -8.31 9.94
C THR A 191 -3.60 -8.25 11.37
N ASP A 192 -2.29 -8.45 11.57
CA ASP A 192 -1.66 -8.25 12.89
C ASP A 192 -1.90 -6.83 13.47
N MET A 193 -2.09 -5.84 12.60
CA MET A 193 -2.35 -4.45 13.02
C MET A 193 -3.81 -4.25 13.45
N ASN A 194 -4.74 -5.01 12.92
CA ASN A 194 -6.18 -4.93 13.16
C ASN A 194 -6.82 -6.32 13.05
N PRO A 195 -6.66 -7.19 14.07
CA PRO A 195 -7.17 -8.56 14.02
C PRO A 195 -8.70 -8.60 14.08
N GLU A 196 -9.30 -9.58 13.38
CA GLU A 196 -10.76 -9.81 13.32
C GLU A 196 -11.31 -10.42 14.62
N SER A 197 -10.69 -10.21 15.76
CA SER A 197 -11.09 -10.78 17.04
C SER A 197 -11.03 -9.78 18.18
N GLY A 198 -11.84 -10.01 19.21
CA GLY A 198 -11.91 -9.17 20.41
C GLY A 198 -12.97 -8.07 20.32
N ASP A 199 -13.10 -7.31 21.43
CA ASP A 199 -14.16 -6.31 21.62
C ASP A 199 -14.07 -5.16 20.60
N PHE A 200 -12.86 -4.78 20.22
CA PHE A 200 -12.67 -3.71 19.22
C PHE A 200 -13.14 -4.15 17.82
N ALA A 201 -12.88 -5.40 17.44
CA ALA A 201 -13.38 -5.94 16.18
C ALA A 201 -14.92 -5.97 16.16
N THR A 202 -15.55 -6.38 17.26
CA THR A 202 -17.03 -6.35 17.41
C THR A 202 -17.58 -4.93 17.26
N ALA A 203 -16.94 -3.94 17.87
CA ALA A 203 -17.33 -2.53 17.72
C ALA A 203 -17.20 -2.03 16.28
N LEU A 204 -16.14 -2.43 15.57
CA LEU A 204 -15.95 -2.12 14.14
C LEU A 204 -17.03 -2.76 13.27
N HIS A 205 -17.38 -4.04 13.52
CA HIS A 205 -18.45 -4.75 12.77
C HIS A 205 -19.80 -4.04 12.90
N GLY A 206 -20.10 -3.46 14.08
CA GLY A 206 -21.31 -2.68 14.30
C GLY A 206 -21.43 -1.39 13.48
N LEU A 207 -20.31 -0.92 12.88
CA LEU A 207 -20.25 0.26 12.01
C LEU A 207 -20.29 -0.10 10.52
N MET A 208 -20.24 -1.39 10.17
CA MET A 208 -20.12 -1.86 8.79
C MET A 208 -21.44 -2.43 8.28
N ALA A 209 -21.76 -2.18 7.01
CA ALA A 209 -22.87 -2.84 6.34
C ALA A 209 -22.61 -4.35 6.14
N ILE A 210 -21.36 -4.70 5.81
CA ILE A 210 -20.87 -6.09 5.78
C ILE A 210 -20.09 -6.30 7.08
N GLN A 211 -20.73 -6.93 8.08
CA GLN A 211 -20.27 -7.01 9.46
C GLN A 211 -19.14 -8.05 9.66
N ARG A 212 -18.03 -7.87 8.97
CA ARG A 212 -16.79 -8.63 9.14
C ARG A 212 -15.58 -7.80 8.71
N HIS A 213 -14.40 -8.17 9.13
CA HIS A 213 -13.19 -7.65 8.51
C HIS A 213 -13.08 -8.15 7.05
N ALA A 214 -12.47 -7.35 6.20
CA ALA A 214 -12.04 -7.82 4.89
C ALA A 214 -10.87 -8.81 5.05
N HIS A 215 -10.80 -9.81 4.19
CA HIS A 215 -9.57 -10.59 4.03
C HIS A 215 -8.55 -9.75 3.25
N PRO A 216 -7.25 -9.79 3.56
CA PRO A 216 -6.21 -9.05 2.82
C PRO A 216 -6.23 -9.25 1.30
N ASP A 217 -6.67 -10.44 0.84
CA ASP A 217 -6.78 -10.74 -0.60
C ASP A 217 -7.90 -9.94 -1.29
N GLU A 218 -8.93 -9.48 -0.56
CA GLU A 218 -9.96 -8.61 -1.13
C GLU A 218 -9.37 -7.24 -1.47
N ILE A 219 -8.48 -6.73 -0.60
CA ILE A 219 -7.74 -5.48 -0.86
C ILE A 219 -6.75 -5.67 -2.02
N ALA A 220 -6.04 -6.80 -2.04
CA ALA A 220 -5.13 -7.16 -3.14
C ALA A 220 -5.88 -7.28 -4.49
N GLY A 221 -7.13 -7.74 -4.48
CA GLY A 221 -8.03 -7.76 -5.65
C GLY A 221 -8.26 -6.38 -6.24
N MET A 222 -8.56 -5.37 -5.40
CA MET A 222 -8.72 -3.98 -5.84
C MET A 222 -7.40 -3.41 -6.38
N VAL A 223 -6.27 -3.68 -5.71
CA VAL A 223 -4.95 -3.26 -6.19
C VAL A 223 -4.63 -3.90 -7.55
N ALA A 224 -4.93 -5.19 -7.73
CA ALA A 224 -4.74 -5.86 -9.01
C ALA A 224 -5.57 -5.23 -10.13
N TYR A 225 -6.82 -4.84 -9.85
CA TYR A 225 -7.65 -4.12 -10.82
C TYR A 225 -7.01 -2.78 -11.21
N VAL A 226 -6.67 -1.90 -10.26
CA VAL A 226 -6.16 -0.56 -10.57
C VAL A 226 -4.75 -0.57 -11.19
N THR A 227 -4.01 -1.67 -11.06
CA THR A 227 -2.72 -1.86 -11.73
C THR A 227 -2.83 -2.54 -13.10
N SER A 228 -4.01 -3.05 -13.44
CA SER A 228 -4.26 -3.74 -14.70
C SER A 228 -4.36 -2.77 -15.91
N PRO A 229 -4.25 -3.28 -17.14
CA PRO A 229 -4.53 -2.49 -18.33
C PRO A 229 -5.96 -1.95 -18.41
N GLU A 230 -6.94 -2.66 -17.82
CA GLU A 230 -8.37 -2.28 -17.82
C GLU A 230 -8.63 -0.98 -17.07
N ALA A 231 -7.81 -0.69 -16.04
CA ALA A 231 -7.90 0.53 -15.23
C ALA A 231 -7.11 1.72 -15.83
N GLY A 232 -6.72 1.66 -17.09
CA GLY A 232 -5.87 2.69 -17.72
C GLY A 232 -6.46 4.10 -17.74
N PHE A 233 -7.76 4.27 -17.48
CA PHE A 233 -8.44 5.57 -17.38
C PHE A 233 -8.81 5.95 -15.94
N VAL A 234 -8.44 5.13 -14.95
CA VAL A 234 -8.64 5.41 -13.52
C VAL A 234 -7.39 6.11 -12.99
N THR A 235 -7.48 7.40 -12.71
CA THR A 235 -6.37 8.18 -12.14
C THR A 235 -6.88 9.33 -11.27
N GLY A 236 -6.15 9.69 -10.22
CA GLY A 236 -6.55 10.71 -9.25
C GLY A 236 -7.69 10.27 -8.34
N ALA A 237 -8.04 8.99 -8.34
CA ALA A 237 -9.20 8.45 -7.63
C ALA A 237 -8.84 7.96 -6.21
N ASN A 238 -9.81 8.14 -5.30
CA ASN A 238 -9.85 7.51 -4.00
C ASN A 238 -10.88 6.39 -4.05
N LEU A 239 -10.43 5.15 -4.01
CA LEU A 239 -11.25 3.95 -4.22
C LEU A 239 -11.46 3.25 -2.89
N THR A 240 -12.63 3.42 -2.31
CA THR A 240 -12.98 2.85 -1.01
C THR A 240 -13.40 1.38 -1.17
N ILE A 241 -12.87 0.52 -0.29
CA ILE A 241 -13.18 -0.90 -0.15
C ILE A 241 -13.29 -1.20 1.35
N ASP A 242 -14.44 -0.94 1.96
CA ASP A 242 -14.59 -0.85 3.41
C ASP A 242 -15.80 -1.59 3.98
N GLY A 243 -16.49 -2.39 3.18
CA GLY A 243 -17.69 -3.12 3.64
C GLY A 243 -18.84 -2.20 4.06
N GLY A 244 -18.88 -0.97 3.57
CA GLY A 244 -19.89 0.03 3.93
C GLY A 244 -19.64 0.71 5.28
N PHE A 245 -18.40 0.78 5.73
CA PHE A 245 -18.02 1.48 6.97
C PHE A 245 -18.28 2.99 6.88
N ASN A 246 -18.15 3.58 5.70
CA ASN A 246 -18.39 5.01 5.44
C ASN A 246 -19.77 5.30 4.81
N ALA A 247 -20.60 4.29 4.62
CA ALA A 247 -21.93 4.44 4.04
C ALA A 247 -22.95 5.06 5.03
#